data_5683af4c1aa646e270567a2abfe3a97e
#
_entry.id   5683af4c1aa646e270567a2abfe3a97e
#
_cell.length_a   1.000
_cell.length_b   1.000
_cell.length_c   1.000
_cell.angle_alpha   90.00
_cell.angle_beta   90.00
_cell.angle_gamma   90.00
#
_symmetry.space_group_name_H-M   'P 1'
#
loop_
_entity.id
_entity.type
_entity.pdbx_description
1 polymer ?
#
loop_
_entity_poly.entity_id
_entity_poly.type
_entity_poly.pdbx_seq_one_letter_code
_entity_poly.pdbx_strand_id
1 'polypeptide(L)'
;KHKVNIFYTAPTALRALMKEGNDYVTSTNRTSLKLLGSVGETIKKPEWEWYYNIVGDKKCPIVDTWWQTETGGILITPLPASNSMKAGSATKPLPGIEPVLLDENGTEIIGNPAEGYLAIKQSWPGQMRTVYGDHQRFFDTYFSQFKGYYFTGDGAKRDEDGDYWITGRVDDVLNVSGHRLGTAEIEGAIGQHVDVAEAAVVGYDHEIKGEAVYAFITLMSGVSRRSNLEHEIK
;
A
#
# COMPACT_ATOMS: atom_id res chain seq x y z
N LYS A 1 -15.10 -19.37 -17.28
CA LYS A 1 -15.62 -20.69 -16.92
C LYS A 1 -16.54 -20.63 -15.70
N HIS A 2 -16.11 -20.00 -14.59
CA HIS A 2 -16.82 -19.98 -13.31
C HIS A 2 -17.71 -18.75 -13.11
N LYS A 3 -17.73 -17.81 -14.05
CA LYS A 3 -18.54 -16.55 -13.98
C LYS A 3 -18.33 -15.79 -12.68
N VAL A 4 -17.08 -15.63 -12.26
CA VAL A 4 -16.70 -14.89 -11.05
C VAL A 4 -17.18 -13.44 -11.18
N ASN A 5 -17.78 -12.91 -10.10
CA ASN A 5 -18.29 -11.55 -10.04
C ASN A 5 -17.33 -10.60 -9.32
N ILE A 6 -16.60 -11.10 -8.35
CA ILE A 6 -15.64 -10.35 -7.54
C ILE A 6 -14.29 -11.04 -7.65
N PHE A 7 -13.25 -10.28 -7.97
CA PHE A 7 -11.88 -10.76 -7.97
C PHE A 7 -11.06 -9.94 -6.97
N TYR A 8 -10.65 -10.57 -5.88
CA TYR A 8 -9.93 -9.97 -4.77
C TYR A 8 -8.60 -10.69 -4.60
N THR A 9 -7.48 -9.96 -4.71
CA THR A 9 -6.13 -10.53 -4.76
C THR A 9 -5.09 -9.56 -4.18
N ALA A 10 -3.83 -10.00 -4.09
CA ALA A 10 -2.72 -9.18 -3.63
C ALA A 10 -1.97 -8.52 -4.81
N PRO A 11 -1.37 -7.32 -4.63
CA PRO A 11 -0.54 -6.66 -5.62
C PRO A 11 0.61 -7.51 -6.15
N THR A 12 1.28 -8.30 -5.31
CA THR A 12 2.31 -9.27 -5.75
C THR A 12 1.78 -10.25 -6.81
N ALA A 13 0.56 -10.76 -6.64
CA ALA A 13 -0.05 -11.62 -7.65
C ALA A 13 -0.36 -10.86 -8.95
N LEU A 14 -0.79 -9.60 -8.85
CA LEU A 14 -1.01 -8.74 -10.01
C LEU A 14 0.29 -8.51 -10.78
N ARG A 15 1.39 -8.16 -10.09
CA ARG A 15 2.71 -7.98 -10.72
C ARG A 15 3.17 -9.24 -11.45
N ALA A 16 3.00 -10.42 -10.85
CA ALA A 16 3.32 -11.68 -11.49
C ALA A 16 2.52 -11.89 -12.78
N LEU A 17 1.22 -11.55 -12.77
CA LEU A 17 0.36 -11.65 -13.96
C LEU A 17 0.71 -10.60 -15.01
N MET A 18 0.99 -9.36 -14.61
CA MET A 18 1.42 -8.29 -15.53
C MET A 18 2.67 -8.66 -16.30
N LYS A 19 3.63 -9.31 -15.64
CA LYS A 19 4.87 -9.79 -16.25
C LYS A 19 4.66 -10.74 -17.43
N GLU A 20 3.60 -11.55 -17.38
CA GLU A 20 3.26 -12.50 -18.45
C GLU A 20 2.56 -11.84 -19.66
N GLY A 21 2.27 -10.54 -19.58
CA GLY A 21 1.59 -9.79 -20.64
C GLY A 21 0.06 -9.84 -20.56
N ASN A 22 -0.59 -9.13 -21.49
CA ASN A 22 -2.04 -8.90 -21.42
C ASN A 22 -2.88 -10.01 -22.10
N ASP A 23 -2.30 -10.79 -23.00
CA ASP A 23 -3.04 -11.70 -23.89
C ASP A 23 -3.81 -12.78 -23.12
N TYR A 24 -3.22 -13.30 -22.05
CA TYR A 24 -3.89 -14.29 -21.19
C TYR A 24 -5.16 -13.74 -20.53
N VAL A 25 -5.19 -12.44 -20.27
CA VAL A 25 -6.35 -11.77 -19.69
C VAL A 25 -7.34 -11.39 -20.79
N THR A 26 -6.89 -10.70 -21.84
CA THR A 26 -7.75 -10.11 -22.86
C THR A 26 -8.43 -11.15 -23.73
N SER A 27 -7.82 -12.33 -23.91
CA SER A 27 -8.41 -13.48 -24.64
C SER A 27 -9.56 -14.16 -23.89
N THR A 28 -9.83 -13.79 -22.61
CA THR A 28 -10.88 -14.43 -21.81
C THR A 28 -12.14 -13.58 -21.69
N ASN A 29 -13.29 -14.24 -21.54
CA ASN A 29 -14.56 -13.55 -21.25
C ASN A 29 -14.65 -13.22 -19.77
N ARG A 30 -14.65 -11.91 -19.44
CA ARG A 30 -14.73 -11.36 -18.09
C ARG A 30 -16.00 -10.55 -17.84
N THR A 31 -17.01 -10.69 -18.69
CA THR A 31 -18.28 -9.92 -18.58
C THR A 31 -19.04 -10.13 -17.29
N SER A 32 -18.74 -11.20 -16.55
CA SER A 32 -19.33 -11.45 -15.22
C SER A 32 -18.67 -10.65 -14.09
N LEU A 33 -17.46 -10.11 -14.29
CA LEU A 33 -16.79 -9.30 -13.27
C LEU A 33 -17.56 -7.99 -13.03
N LYS A 34 -17.71 -7.66 -11.75
CA LYS A 34 -18.40 -6.46 -11.28
C LYS A 34 -17.52 -5.63 -10.34
N LEU A 35 -16.60 -6.27 -9.64
CA LEU A 35 -15.75 -5.67 -8.62
C LEU A 35 -14.36 -6.31 -8.63
N LEU A 36 -13.35 -5.47 -8.49
CA LEU A 36 -11.97 -5.87 -8.22
C LEU A 36 -11.58 -5.44 -6.81
N GLY A 37 -10.66 -6.14 -6.19
CA GLY A 37 -10.18 -5.76 -4.87
C GLY A 37 -8.71 -6.08 -4.68
N SER A 38 -8.05 -5.29 -3.83
CA SER A 38 -6.65 -5.40 -3.47
C SER A 38 -6.46 -5.51 -1.97
N VAL A 39 -5.52 -6.35 -1.53
CA VAL A 39 -5.26 -6.64 -0.12
C VAL A 39 -3.84 -7.14 0.11
N GLY A 40 -3.36 -6.97 1.35
CA GLY A 40 -2.16 -7.62 1.88
C GLY A 40 -0.90 -6.75 1.80
N GLU A 41 -0.83 -5.87 0.83
CA GLU A 41 0.23 -4.89 0.65
C GLU A 41 -0.32 -3.66 -0.10
N THR A 42 0.40 -2.55 -0.06
CA THR A 42 -0.01 -1.34 -0.79
C THR A 42 0.05 -1.58 -2.29
N ILE A 43 -1.08 -1.38 -2.99
CA ILE A 43 -1.11 -1.41 -4.45
C ILE A 43 -0.53 -0.10 -5.00
N LYS A 44 0.43 -0.21 -5.92
CA LYS A 44 1.05 0.94 -6.57
C LYS A 44 0.26 1.34 -7.80
N LYS A 45 0.46 2.57 -8.25
CA LYS A 45 -0.29 3.13 -9.40
C LYS A 45 -0.22 2.26 -10.67
N PRO A 46 0.94 1.73 -11.09
CA PRO A 46 1.01 0.89 -12.30
C PRO A 46 0.16 -0.38 -12.20
N GLU A 47 0.20 -1.10 -11.08
CA GLU A 47 -0.60 -2.30 -10.84
C GLU A 47 -2.09 -1.97 -10.80
N TRP A 48 -2.44 -0.86 -10.13
CA TRP A 48 -3.82 -0.38 -10.05
C TRP A 48 -4.38 -0.05 -11.44
N GLU A 49 -3.61 0.68 -12.27
CA GLU A 49 -4.00 1.05 -13.63
C GLU A 49 -4.13 -0.17 -14.52
N TRP A 50 -3.21 -1.12 -14.45
CA TRP A 50 -3.30 -2.38 -15.19
C TRP A 50 -4.52 -3.19 -14.76
N TYR A 51 -4.75 -3.29 -13.45
CA TYR A 51 -5.87 -4.03 -12.88
C TYR A 51 -7.20 -3.44 -13.35
N TYR A 52 -7.33 -2.11 -13.30
CA TYR A 52 -8.50 -1.41 -13.79
C TYR A 52 -8.70 -1.54 -15.30
N ASN A 53 -7.65 -1.22 -16.09
CA ASN A 53 -7.74 -1.13 -17.54
C ASN A 53 -7.84 -2.49 -18.21
N ILE A 54 -7.02 -3.47 -17.78
CA ILE A 54 -6.87 -4.76 -18.46
C ILE A 54 -7.79 -5.81 -17.85
N VAL A 55 -7.74 -6.02 -16.54
CA VAL A 55 -8.56 -7.06 -15.88
C VAL A 55 -10.01 -6.61 -15.78
N GLY A 56 -10.25 -5.40 -15.33
CA GLY A 56 -11.58 -4.81 -15.13
C GLY A 56 -12.24 -4.25 -16.38
N ASP A 57 -11.53 -4.21 -17.52
CA ASP A 57 -12.02 -3.66 -18.78
C ASP A 57 -12.60 -2.23 -18.62
N LYS A 58 -11.97 -1.43 -17.74
CA LYS A 58 -12.38 -0.06 -17.36
C LYS A 58 -13.81 0.07 -16.82
N LYS A 59 -14.41 -1.02 -16.38
CA LYS A 59 -15.81 -1.09 -15.90
C LYS A 59 -15.92 -1.45 -14.44
N CYS A 60 -14.97 -2.26 -13.92
CA CYS A 60 -15.03 -2.74 -12.56
C CYS A 60 -14.35 -1.75 -11.61
N PRO A 61 -15.03 -1.23 -10.60
CA PRO A 61 -14.37 -0.47 -9.56
C PRO A 61 -13.35 -1.33 -8.82
N ILE A 62 -12.27 -0.69 -8.34
CA ILE A 62 -11.27 -1.32 -7.49
C ILE A 62 -11.50 -0.89 -6.05
N VAL A 63 -11.62 -1.86 -5.17
CA VAL A 63 -11.70 -1.68 -3.72
C VAL A 63 -10.32 -2.04 -3.15
N ASP A 64 -9.48 -1.04 -2.95
CA ASP A 64 -8.20 -1.18 -2.27
C ASP A 64 -8.45 -1.12 -0.77
N THR A 65 -8.07 -2.18 -0.04
CA THR A 65 -8.48 -2.36 1.35
C THR A 65 -7.27 -2.26 2.27
N TRP A 66 -7.31 -1.30 3.19
CA TRP A 66 -6.34 -1.28 4.28
C TRP A 66 -6.93 -1.85 5.56
N TRP A 67 -6.24 -2.82 6.09
CA TRP A 67 -6.50 -3.47 7.37
C TRP A 67 -5.28 -4.25 7.85
N GLN A 68 -5.33 -4.66 9.09
CA GLN A 68 -4.32 -5.51 9.72
C GLN A 68 -5.02 -6.71 10.36
N THR A 69 -4.30 -7.77 10.64
CA THR A 69 -4.83 -8.93 11.41
C THR A 69 -5.46 -8.43 12.71
N GLU A 70 -4.84 -7.48 13.35
CA GLU A 70 -5.21 -6.84 14.61
C GLU A 70 -6.46 -5.99 14.53
N THR A 71 -6.83 -5.52 13.34
CA THR A 71 -8.03 -4.70 13.17
C THR A 71 -9.31 -5.53 13.05
N GLY A 72 -9.19 -6.83 12.81
CA GLY A 72 -10.31 -7.76 12.69
C GLY A 72 -11.18 -7.55 11.44
N GLY A 73 -10.79 -6.62 10.57
CA GLY A 73 -11.45 -6.31 9.31
C GLY A 73 -10.96 -5.01 8.70
N ILE A 74 -11.53 -4.65 7.57
CA ILE A 74 -11.16 -3.46 6.79
C ILE A 74 -11.52 -2.20 7.57
N LEU A 75 -10.59 -1.24 7.64
CA LEU A 75 -10.80 0.08 8.26
C LEU A 75 -10.87 1.22 7.25
N ILE A 76 -10.04 1.17 6.19
CA ILE A 76 -10.00 2.22 5.16
C ILE A 76 -10.13 1.55 3.79
N THR A 77 -11.10 2.01 2.99
CA THR A 77 -11.36 1.44 1.66
C THR A 77 -12.34 2.31 0.87
N PRO A 78 -12.25 2.39 -0.47
CA PRO A 78 -13.29 3.03 -1.26
C PRO A 78 -14.59 2.22 -1.21
N LEU A 79 -15.70 2.92 -1.09
CA LEU A 79 -17.04 2.34 -1.26
C LEU A 79 -17.50 2.61 -2.69
N PRO A 80 -17.69 1.57 -3.53
CA PRO A 80 -18.14 1.73 -4.91
C PRO A 80 -19.42 2.56 -5.00
N ALA A 81 -19.46 3.47 -5.97
CA ALA A 81 -20.53 4.44 -6.21
C ALA A 81 -20.68 5.54 -5.12
N SER A 82 -19.97 5.48 -4.02
CA SER A 82 -19.96 6.50 -2.96
C SER A 82 -18.71 7.37 -2.98
N ASN A 83 -17.55 6.77 -3.28
CA ASN A 83 -16.27 7.46 -3.31
C ASN A 83 -15.68 7.46 -4.72
N SER A 84 -15.00 8.54 -5.07
CA SER A 84 -14.10 8.55 -6.22
C SER A 84 -12.94 7.60 -5.98
N MET A 85 -12.61 6.77 -6.96
CA MET A 85 -11.42 5.92 -6.88
C MET A 85 -10.20 6.75 -7.32
N LYS A 86 -9.11 6.64 -6.56
CA LYS A 86 -7.80 7.19 -6.92
C LYS A 86 -6.78 6.06 -6.93
N ALA A 87 -5.96 6.00 -7.97
CA ALA A 87 -5.00 4.91 -8.15
C ALA A 87 -4.02 4.84 -6.96
N GLY A 88 -3.97 3.68 -6.28
CA GLY A 88 -3.11 3.45 -5.12
C GLY A 88 -3.62 4.02 -3.80
N SER A 89 -4.82 4.60 -3.76
CA SER A 89 -5.41 5.13 -2.53
C SER A 89 -6.40 4.15 -1.90
N ALA A 90 -6.29 3.94 -0.61
CA ALA A 90 -7.30 3.28 0.20
C ALA A 90 -8.53 4.18 0.47
N THR A 91 -8.46 5.45 0.09
CA THR A 91 -9.49 6.48 0.15
C THR A 91 -10.00 6.82 1.56
N LYS A 92 -11.23 6.45 1.92
CA LYS A 92 -11.90 6.93 3.14
C LYS A 92 -12.01 5.84 4.21
N PRO A 93 -11.99 6.24 5.48
CA PRO A 93 -12.33 5.31 6.55
C PRO A 93 -13.77 4.83 6.46
N LEU A 94 -14.01 3.60 6.89
CA LEU A 94 -15.37 3.09 7.07
C LEU A 94 -16.08 3.84 8.22
N PRO A 95 -17.42 3.90 8.21
CA PRO A 95 -18.19 4.55 9.27
C PRO A 95 -17.82 4.02 10.67
N GLY A 96 -17.52 4.94 11.59
CA GLY A 96 -17.11 4.63 12.95
C GLY A 96 -15.61 4.40 13.15
N ILE A 97 -14.80 4.51 12.08
CA ILE A 97 -13.36 4.48 12.16
C ILE A 97 -12.82 5.91 12.08
N GLU A 98 -11.99 6.30 13.04
CA GLU A 98 -11.39 7.64 13.14
C GLU A 98 -9.85 7.56 13.00
N PRO A 99 -9.33 7.44 11.78
CA PRO A 99 -7.89 7.50 11.54
C PRO A 99 -7.39 8.92 11.71
N VAL A 100 -6.22 9.05 12.32
CA VAL A 100 -5.50 10.31 12.47
C VAL A 100 -4.07 10.13 11.96
N LEU A 101 -3.45 11.23 11.56
CA LEU A 101 -2.02 11.29 11.27
C LEU A 101 -1.33 12.01 12.42
N LEU A 102 -0.30 11.38 12.98
CA LEU A 102 0.47 11.91 14.09
C LEU A 102 1.87 12.30 13.62
N ASP A 103 2.42 13.36 14.20
CA ASP A 103 3.84 13.67 14.08
C ASP A 103 4.70 12.75 14.98
N GLU A 104 6.00 12.93 14.95
CA GLU A 104 6.95 12.16 15.78
C GLU A 104 6.77 12.33 17.28
N ASN A 105 6.11 13.41 17.71
CA ASN A 105 5.80 13.71 19.12
C ASN A 105 4.43 13.20 19.54
N GLY A 106 3.66 12.59 18.62
CA GLY A 106 2.30 12.11 18.85
C GLY A 106 1.23 13.20 18.79
N THR A 107 1.54 14.36 18.19
CA THR A 107 0.57 15.44 17.97
C THR A 107 -0.23 15.18 16.68
N GLU A 108 -1.55 15.32 16.76
CA GLU A 108 -2.41 15.19 15.57
C GLU A 108 -2.07 16.28 14.54
N ILE A 109 -1.79 15.86 13.31
CA ILE A 109 -1.60 16.75 12.16
C ILE A 109 -2.97 17.11 11.60
N ILE A 110 -3.36 18.37 11.80
CA ILE A 110 -4.68 18.88 11.42
C ILE A 110 -4.64 19.47 10.01
N GLY A 111 -5.74 19.30 9.28
CA GLY A 111 -5.91 19.83 7.93
C GLY A 111 -5.45 18.85 6.84
N ASN A 112 -5.53 19.33 5.59
CA ASN A 112 -5.19 18.59 4.38
C ASN A 112 -4.42 19.52 3.43
N PRO A 113 -3.42 19.04 2.69
CA PRO A 113 -2.87 17.68 2.78
C PRO A 113 -2.08 17.46 4.07
N ALA A 114 -1.83 16.20 4.43
CA ALA A 114 -1.07 15.81 5.60
C ALA A 114 -0.30 14.51 5.37
N GLU A 115 0.81 14.32 6.09
CA GLU A 115 1.58 13.08 6.10
C GLU A 115 2.09 12.82 7.51
N GLY A 116 2.06 11.56 7.96
CA GLY A 116 2.49 11.19 9.30
C GLY A 116 2.27 9.72 9.63
N TYR A 117 2.39 9.41 10.90
CA TYR A 117 2.10 8.10 11.45
C TYR A 117 0.60 7.85 11.50
N LEU A 118 0.16 6.74 10.90
CA LEU A 118 -1.25 6.36 10.95
C LEU A 118 -1.61 5.77 12.31
N ALA A 119 -2.59 6.36 12.95
CA ALA A 119 -3.13 5.85 14.20
C ALA A 119 -4.66 5.91 14.18
N ILE A 120 -5.32 5.10 15.02
CA ILE A 120 -6.78 5.09 15.16
C ILE A 120 -7.13 5.65 16.52
N LYS A 121 -8.02 6.67 16.55
CA LYS A 121 -8.34 7.45 17.73
C LYS A 121 -9.23 6.73 18.73
N GLN A 122 -10.14 5.91 18.25
CA GLN A 122 -11.12 5.21 19.09
C GLN A 122 -11.13 3.71 18.79
N SER A 123 -11.45 2.92 19.81
CA SER A 123 -11.68 1.49 19.65
C SER A 123 -12.89 1.22 18.74
N TRP A 124 -12.85 0.12 18.01
CA TRP A 124 -13.93 -0.36 17.14
C TRP A 124 -14.23 -1.83 17.46
N PRO A 125 -15.41 -2.35 17.06
CA PRO A 125 -15.85 -3.69 17.44
C PRO A 125 -14.90 -4.83 17.04
N GLY A 126 -14.20 -4.70 15.89
CA GLY A 126 -13.28 -5.70 15.36
C GLY A 126 -11.88 -5.67 15.94
N GLN A 127 -11.53 -4.65 16.74
CA GLN A 127 -10.19 -4.51 17.31
C GLN A 127 -9.79 -5.72 18.13
N MET A 128 -8.58 -6.23 17.91
CA MET A 128 -8.02 -7.29 18.76
C MET A 128 -7.97 -6.84 20.23
N ARG A 129 -8.10 -7.77 21.15
CA ARG A 129 -8.18 -7.49 22.59
C ARG A 129 -6.92 -7.88 23.34
N THR A 130 -6.11 -8.74 22.77
CA THR A 130 -4.86 -9.22 23.37
C THR A 130 -4.05 -10.04 22.37
N VAL A 131 -2.79 -10.32 22.72
CA VAL A 131 -1.98 -11.40 22.16
C VAL A 131 -2.14 -12.60 23.07
N TYR A 132 -2.37 -13.78 22.50
CA TYR A 132 -2.54 -15.02 23.27
C TYR A 132 -1.34 -15.27 24.15
N GLY A 133 -1.59 -15.38 25.46
CA GLY A 133 -0.56 -15.63 26.49
C GLY A 133 0.37 -14.44 26.81
N ASP A 134 0.21 -13.30 26.13
CA ASP A 134 1.10 -12.14 26.33
C ASP A 134 0.36 -10.81 26.13
N HIS A 135 -0.44 -10.44 27.14
CA HIS A 135 -1.18 -9.17 27.09
C HIS A 135 -0.27 -7.95 27.13
N GLN A 136 0.88 -8.04 27.81
CA GLN A 136 1.82 -6.91 27.88
C GLN A 136 2.36 -6.56 26.48
N ARG A 137 2.71 -7.55 25.68
CA ARG A 137 3.14 -7.35 24.29
C ARG A 137 2.07 -6.63 23.45
N PHE A 138 0.79 -6.96 23.65
CA PHE A 138 -0.29 -6.25 22.98
C PHE A 138 -0.28 -4.76 23.30
N PHE A 139 -0.16 -4.42 24.58
CA PHE A 139 -0.11 -3.03 25.02
C PHE A 139 1.15 -2.32 24.52
N ASP A 140 2.31 -2.93 24.68
CA ASP A 140 3.60 -2.34 24.31
C ASP A 140 3.70 -2.06 22.82
N THR A 141 3.17 -2.95 21.98
CA THR A 141 3.24 -2.84 20.53
C THR A 141 2.31 -1.75 19.98
N TYR A 142 1.07 -1.66 20.48
CA TYR A 142 0.04 -0.86 19.82
C TYR A 142 -0.39 0.39 20.59
N PHE A 143 -0.04 0.53 21.89
CA PHE A 143 -0.54 1.63 22.73
C PHE A 143 0.54 2.37 23.53
N SER A 144 1.78 1.89 23.54
CA SER A 144 2.84 2.51 24.34
C SER A 144 3.45 3.72 23.67
N GLN A 145 3.60 3.70 22.35
CA GLN A 145 4.28 4.74 21.57
C GLN A 145 3.49 6.05 21.57
N PHE A 146 2.19 5.99 21.28
CA PHE A 146 1.30 7.16 21.25
C PHE A 146 0.13 6.95 22.21
N LYS A 147 0.17 7.57 23.37
CA LYS A 147 -0.85 7.39 24.40
C LYS A 147 -2.22 7.84 23.93
N GLY A 148 -3.21 6.96 24.09
CA GLY A 148 -4.61 7.23 23.73
C GLY A 148 -4.97 6.85 22.28
N TYR A 149 -4.01 6.34 21.50
CA TYR A 149 -4.21 5.91 20.14
C TYR A 149 -3.84 4.44 19.97
N TYR A 150 -4.54 3.75 19.06
CA TYR A 150 -4.04 2.51 18.50
C TYR A 150 -3.04 2.86 17.39
N PHE A 151 -1.78 2.56 17.59
CA PHE A 151 -0.72 2.80 16.63
C PHE A 151 -0.62 1.62 15.65
N THR A 152 -0.76 1.91 14.36
CA THR A 152 -0.80 0.86 13.33
C THR A 152 0.59 0.36 12.93
N GLY A 153 1.63 1.13 13.20
CA GLY A 153 2.97 0.87 12.66
C GLY A 153 3.12 1.19 11.17
N ASP A 154 2.10 1.81 10.57
CA ASP A 154 2.13 2.28 9.19
C ASP A 154 2.24 3.80 9.12
N GLY A 155 2.88 4.31 8.07
CA GLY A 155 2.79 5.69 7.65
C GLY A 155 1.66 5.88 6.66
N ALA A 156 1.12 7.10 6.58
CA ALA A 156 0.13 7.44 5.58
C ALA A 156 0.20 8.91 5.17
N LYS A 157 -0.26 9.16 3.94
CA LYS A 157 -0.54 10.50 3.40
C LYS A 157 -2.04 10.68 3.27
N ARG A 158 -2.49 11.91 3.46
CA ARG A 158 -3.88 12.32 3.22
C ARG A 158 -3.87 13.53 2.30
N ASP A 159 -4.56 13.45 1.17
CA ASP A 159 -4.62 14.54 0.19
C ASP A 159 -5.61 15.64 0.56
N GLU A 160 -5.78 16.62 -0.32
CA GLU A 160 -6.67 17.77 -0.16
C GLU A 160 -8.13 17.34 0.02
N ASP A 161 -8.54 16.23 -0.60
CA ASP A 161 -9.90 15.67 -0.48
C ASP A 161 -10.08 14.80 0.77
N GLY A 162 -8.99 14.58 1.52
CA GLY A 162 -8.95 13.75 2.71
C GLY A 162 -8.94 12.25 2.41
N ASP A 163 -8.45 11.84 1.24
CA ASP A 163 -8.24 10.45 0.88
C ASP A 163 -6.87 9.97 1.36
N TYR A 164 -6.79 8.72 1.83
CA TYR A 164 -5.60 8.14 2.44
C TYR A 164 -4.82 7.27 1.46
N TRP A 165 -3.51 7.45 1.43
CA TRP A 165 -2.52 6.53 0.87
C TRP A 165 -1.67 5.97 1.99
N ILE A 166 -1.55 4.65 2.06
CA ILE A 166 -0.63 3.99 2.99
C ILE A 166 0.76 4.02 2.36
N THR A 167 1.74 4.60 3.06
CA THR A 167 3.10 4.78 2.55
C THR A 167 4.04 3.63 2.88
N GLY A 168 3.58 2.70 3.72
CA GLY A 168 4.31 1.51 4.13
C GLY A 168 4.52 1.45 5.64
N ARG A 169 5.32 0.47 6.08
CA ARG A 169 5.68 0.30 7.49
C ARG A 169 6.65 1.39 7.92
N VAL A 170 6.48 1.89 9.14
CA VAL A 170 7.42 2.90 9.71
C VAL A 170 8.76 2.30 10.11
N ASP A 171 8.83 1.00 10.31
CA ASP A 171 10.04 0.23 10.56
C ASP A 171 10.83 -0.07 9.27
N ASP A 172 10.22 0.07 8.09
CA ASP A 172 10.85 -0.06 6.77
C ASP A 172 11.35 1.29 6.20
N VAL A 173 11.48 2.32 7.03
CA VAL A 173 11.98 3.64 6.63
C VAL A 173 13.49 3.68 6.73
N LEU A 174 14.14 4.08 5.63
CA LEU A 174 15.59 4.26 5.53
C LEU A 174 16.01 5.68 5.92
N ASN A 175 17.11 5.81 6.66
CA ASN A 175 17.68 7.11 7.03
C ASN A 175 18.93 7.41 6.18
N VAL A 176 18.70 7.98 4.99
CA VAL A 176 19.75 8.29 4.02
C VAL A 176 20.17 9.75 4.14
N SER A 177 21.38 10.00 4.61
CA SER A 177 21.91 11.38 4.78
C SER A 177 21.00 12.30 5.58
N GLY A 178 20.29 11.76 6.60
CA GLY A 178 19.35 12.51 7.42
C GLY A 178 17.94 12.64 6.84
N HIS A 179 17.68 12.10 5.66
CA HIS A 179 16.34 12.04 5.08
C HIS A 179 15.72 10.67 5.34
N ARG A 180 14.45 10.68 5.78
CA ARG A 180 13.66 9.47 5.97
C ARG A 180 12.96 9.14 4.66
N LEU A 181 13.29 7.99 4.09
CA LEU A 181 12.77 7.51 2.81
C LEU A 181 12.05 6.18 3.03
N GLY A 182 10.77 6.11 2.68
CA GLY A 182 10.00 4.87 2.69
C GLY A 182 10.45 3.94 1.57
N THR A 183 10.76 2.67 1.89
CA THR A 183 11.15 1.68 0.86
C THR A 183 10.06 1.54 -0.20
N ALA A 184 8.80 1.49 0.19
CA ALA A 184 7.66 1.38 -0.71
C ALA A 184 7.53 2.58 -1.70
N GLU A 185 7.92 3.78 -1.29
CA GLU A 185 7.91 4.96 -2.15
C GLU A 185 8.97 4.87 -3.25
N ILE A 186 10.19 4.46 -2.89
CA ILE A 186 11.29 4.24 -3.84
C ILE A 186 10.93 3.10 -4.80
N GLU A 187 10.42 1.99 -4.30
CA GLU A 187 9.94 0.87 -5.12
C GLU A 187 8.83 1.29 -6.08
N GLY A 188 7.92 2.16 -5.61
CA GLY A 188 6.86 2.74 -6.44
C GLY A 188 7.39 3.61 -7.56
N ALA A 189 8.45 4.40 -7.32
CA ALA A 189 9.11 5.21 -8.34
C ALA A 189 9.81 4.33 -9.38
N ILE A 190 10.58 3.33 -8.94
CA ILE A 190 11.26 2.36 -9.82
C ILE A 190 10.25 1.59 -10.67
N GLY A 191 9.13 1.18 -10.09
CA GLY A 191 8.06 0.43 -10.76
C GLY A 191 7.32 1.22 -11.85
N GLN A 192 7.54 2.54 -11.99
CA GLN A 192 7.01 3.31 -13.12
C GLN A 192 7.78 3.09 -14.42
N HIS A 193 8.99 2.51 -14.35
CA HIS A 193 9.78 2.24 -15.54
C HIS A 193 9.18 1.06 -16.32
N VAL A 194 8.98 1.23 -17.63
CA VAL A 194 8.27 0.28 -18.49
C VAL A 194 8.89 -1.12 -18.57
N ASP A 195 10.18 -1.23 -18.30
CA ASP A 195 10.94 -2.49 -18.32
C ASP A 195 10.98 -3.18 -16.95
N VAL A 196 10.44 -2.55 -15.89
CA VAL A 196 10.47 -3.09 -14.53
C VAL A 196 9.15 -3.81 -14.22
N ALA A 197 9.26 -5.09 -13.84
CA ALA A 197 8.14 -5.88 -13.36
C ALA A 197 7.95 -5.73 -11.85
N GLU A 198 9.06 -5.66 -11.11
CA GLU A 198 9.05 -5.55 -9.65
C GLU A 198 10.35 -4.94 -9.15
N ALA A 199 10.25 -4.18 -8.08
CA ALA A 199 11.40 -3.69 -7.33
C ALA A 199 11.22 -3.99 -5.84
N ALA A 200 12.30 -4.39 -5.17
CA ALA A 200 12.38 -4.52 -3.72
C ALA A 200 13.56 -3.67 -3.23
N VAL A 201 13.32 -2.84 -2.23
CA VAL A 201 14.30 -1.89 -1.70
C VAL A 201 14.66 -2.25 -0.27
N VAL A 202 15.96 -2.26 0.02
CA VAL A 202 16.51 -2.47 1.36
C VAL A 202 17.54 -1.39 1.68
N GLY A 203 17.68 -1.09 2.96
CA GLY A 203 18.81 -0.29 3.46
C GLY A 203 20.05 -1.15 3.68
N TYR A 204 21.21 -0.55 3.54
CA TYR A 204 22.46 -1.12 3.99
C TYR A 204 23.33 -0.02 4.64
N ASP A 205 24.16 -0.43 5.59
CA ASP A 205 25.07 0.49 6.28
C ASP A 205 26.04 1.14 5.33
N HIS A 206 26.17 2.47 5.39
CA HIS A 206 27.05 3.26 4.56
C HIS A 206 27.85 4.23 5.41
N GLU A 207 29.18 4.18 5.33
CA GLU A 207 30.12 4.94 6.19
C GLU A 207 29.88 6.46 6.23
N ILE A 208 29.39 7.06 5.14
CA ILE A 208 29.19 8.51 5.03
C ILE A 208 27.72 8.90 5.19
N LYS A 209 26.78 8.07 4.71
CA LYS A 209 25.35 8.40 4.64
C LYS A 209 24.54 7.86 5.81
N GLY A 210 25.14 7.05 6.68
CA GLY A 210 24.45 6.25 7.68
C GLY A 210 23.85 5.01 7.04
N GLU A 211 22.78 5.17 6.28
CA GLU A 211 22.23 4.14 5.41
C GLU A 211 22.28 4.56 3.95
N ALA A 212 22.30 3.58 3.06
CA ALA A 212 22.15 3.77 1.63
C ALA A 212 21.11 2.79 1.06
N VAL A 213 20.53 3.16 -0.06
CA VAL A 213 19.48 2.39 -0.74
C VAL A 213 20.11 1.33 -1.62
N TYR A 214 19.63 0.09 -1.51
CA TYR A 214 19.90 -0.97 -2.47
C TYR A 214 18.58 -1.49 -3.04
N ALA A 215 18.44 -1.48 -4.36
CA ALA A 215 17.25 -1.94 -5.04
C ALA A 215 17.52 -3.23 -5.82
N PHE A 216 16.73 -4.24 -5.58
CA PHE A 216 16.63 -5.44 -6.41
C PHE A 216 15.53 -5.22 -7.44
N ILE A 217 15.82 -5.47 -8.72
CA ILE A 217 14.90 -5.20 -9.82
C ILE A 217 14.68 -6.45 -10.65
N THR A 218 13.41 -6.81 -10.84
CA THR A 218 12.97 -7.85 -11.77
C THR A 218 12.47 -7.18 -13.05
N LEU A 219 12.99 -7.59 -14.19
CA LEU A 219 12.59 -7.05 -15.48
C LEU A 219 11.33 -7.75 -16.01
N MET A 220 10.60 -7.05 -16.88
CA MET A 220 9.48 -7.62 -17.63
C MET A 220 9.92 -8.80 -18.49
N SER A 221 9.01 -9.75 -18.76
CA SER A 221 9.29 -10.91 -19.61
C SER A 221 9.73 -10.47 -21.00
N GLY A 222 10.84 -11.05 -21.48
CA GLY A 222 11.43 -10.68 -22.78
C GLY A 222 12.34 -9.46 -22.78
N VAL A 223 12.45 -8.74 -21.66
CA VAL A 223 13.38 -7.63 -21.51
C VAL A 223 14.73 -8.15 -21.01
N SER A 224 15.82 -7.75 -21.67
CA SER A 224 17.18 -8.07 -21.26
C SER A 224 17.87 -6.87 -20.64
N ARG A 225 18.78 -7.11 -19.69
CA ARG A 225 19.61 -6.06 -19.11
C ARG A 225 20.43 -5.39 -20.23
N ARG A 226 20.30 -4.06 -20.33
CA ARG A 226 21.11 -3.21 -21.21
C ARG A 226 21.99 -2.26 -20.41
N SER A 227 23.08 -1.78 -20.99
CA SER A 227 24.11 -1.01 -20.29
C SER A 227 23.63 0.31 -19.67
N ASN A 228 22.59 0.90 -20.25
CA ASN A 228 22.01 2.18 -19.80
C ASN A 228 20.80 2.03 -18.86
N LEU A 229 20.25 0.82 -18.71
CA LEU A 229 19.03 0.58 -17.93
C LEU A 229 19.18 1.03 -16.47
N GLU A 230 20.32 0.78 -15.86
CA GLU A 230 20.60 1.21 -14.48
C GLU A 230 20.61 2.74 -14.34
N HIS A 231 21.03 3.45 -15.37
CA HIS A 231 21.05 4.91 -15.39
C HIS A 231 19.65 5.51 -15.65
N GLU A 232 18.84 4.81 -16.43
CA GLU A 232 17.46 5.21 -16.70
C GLU A 232 16.55 5.04 -15.47
N ILE A 233 16.86 4.07 -14.60
CA ILE A 233 16.09 3.77 -13.39
C ILE A 233 16.53 4.67 -12.22
N LYS A 234 17.77 5.15 -12.18
CA LYS A 234 18.29 6.08 -11.16
C LYS A 234 17.81 7.51 -11.39
#